data_f246e8c974cbc8745709023300dd3f3f
#
_entry.id   f246e8c974cbc8745709023300dd3f3f
#
_cell.length_a   1.000
_cell.length_b   1.000
_cell.length_c   1.000
_cell.angle_alpha   90.00
_cell.angle_beta   90.00
_cell.angle_gamma   90.00
#
_symmetry.space_group_name_H-M   'P 1'
#
loop_
_entity.id
_entity.type
_entity.pdbx_description
1 polymer ?
#
loop_
_entity_poly.entity_id
_entity_poly.type
_entity_poly.pdbx_seq_one_letter_code
_entity_poly.pdbx_strand_id
1 'polypeptide(L)'
;MKKFLAYTIPVVLSLAIGALGSYIQSPSLSSWYPTLIKSSLTPPSVVFPIAWTILYILMGLSIGRLVAQGDMSIVRLWLMQLLVNFLWSVSFFSLRSPLLGLIAILILVVLVFAYTIYAFSIDRIAGWLFVPYLLWLFFATYLTGYIYLNNPTTATLSAANAPQSSITIPQSSNIYTIPALPYLSGALEPVMSSETIEYHYGKHLKGYADNLNRLIVGTPYEGMALEQVVTSTDGAIFNNAAQMLNHIIFFEGMTPEVVDIPKRLESAIVRDFGSVELFKEQFTDAAKSLFGSGWVWLVEDNYGKLSIVTTQNADNPICQGFNPLLVLDVWEHAYYIDYRNRRSDFIDGWWGIVNWQKVEERAKFSPSPGF
;
A
#
# COMPACT_ATOMS: atom_id res chain seq x y z
N MET A 1 36.03 -5.60 31.84
CA MET A 1 34.83 -6.42 31.74
C MET A 1 33.55 -5.66 32.16
N LYS A 2 33.42 -5.13 33.38
CA LYS A 2 32.20 -4.41 33.84
C LYS A 2 31.78 -3.24 32.95
N LYS A 3 32.71 -2.37 32.52
CA LYS A 3 32.38 -1.23 31.61
C LYS A 3 31.91 -1.70 30.23
N PHE A 4 32.50 -2.75 29.68
CA PHE A 4 32.07 -3.30 28.39
C PHE A 4 30.62 -3.81 28.45
N LEU A 5 30.28 -4.56 29.50
CA LEU A 5 28.92 -5.07 29.70
C LEU A 5 27.90 -3.94 29.92
N ALA A 6 28.28 -2.83 30.55
CA ALA A 6 27.42 -1.67 30.75
C ALA A 6 26.93 -1.04 29.44
N TYR A 7 27.69 -1.13 28.36
CA TYR A 7 27.30 -0.66 27.02
C TYR A 7 26.63 -1.77 26.19
N THR A 8 27.21 -2.97 26.18
CA THR A 8 26.78 -4.04 25.32
C THR A 8 25.37 -4.53 25.64
N ILE A 9 25.07 -4.74 26.94
CA ILE A 9 23.76 -5.26 27.38
C ILE A 9 22.61 -4.31 26.94
N PRO A 10 22.64 -2.99 27.20
CA PRO A 10 21.57 -2.10 26.78
C PRO A 10 21.43 -1.99 25.27
N VAL A 11 22.52 -1.98 24.51
CA VAL A 11 22.46 -1.93 23.03
C VAL A 11 21.79 -3.19 22.48
N VAL A 12 22.23 -4.37 22.95
CA VAL A 12 21.63 -5.65 22.52
C VAL A 12 20.15 -5.72 22.91
N LEU A 13 19.80 -5.29 24.12
CA LEU A 13 18.40 -5.28 24.55
C LEU A 13 17.54 -4.34 23.73
N SER A 14 18.01 -3.12 23.42
CA SER A 14 17.29 -2.18 22.55
C SER A 14 17.06 -2.76 21.15
N LEU A 15 18.10 -3.33 20.55
CA LEU A 15 18.00 -3.95 19.22
C LEU A 15 17.07 -5.18 19.23
N ALA A 16 17.10 -5.99 20.29
CA ALA A 16 16.21 -7.14 20.42
C ALA A 16 14.73 -6.72 20.51
N ILE A 17 14.42 -5.68 21.28
CA ILE A 17 13.06 -5.08 21.36
C ILE A 17 12.64 -4.53 20.00
N GLY A 18 13.54 -3.84 19.30
CA GLY A 18 13.28 -3.35 17.93
C GLY A 18 12.99 -4.46 16.94
N ALA A 19 13.78 -5.54 16.97
CA ALA A 19 13.56 -6.71 16.12
C ALA A 19 12.22 -7.40 16.41
N LEU A 20 11.86 -7.54 17.69
CA LEU A 20 10.58 -8.11 18.10
C LEU A 20 9.41 -7.22 17.64
N GLY A 21 9.53 -5.90 17.78
CA GLY A 21 8.55 -4.93 17.25
C GLY A 21 8.39 -5.05 15.74
N SER A 22 9.50 -5.14 15.00
CA SER A 22 9.51 -5.33 13.55
C SER A 22 8.81 -6.63 13.12
N TYR A 23 9.05 -7.71 13.83
CA TYR A 23 8.39 -9.00 13.57
C TYR A 23 6.86 -8.90 13.79
N ILE A 24 6.43 -8.32 14.90
CA ILE A 24 5.00 -8.20 15.25
C ILE A 24 4.25 -7.29 14.28
N GLN A 25 4.85 -6.20 13.79
CA GLN A 25 4.20 -5.26 12.87
C GLN A 25 4.16 -5.75 11.41
N SER A 26 5.01 -6.72 11.03
CA SER A 26 5.18 -7.20 9.65
C SER A 26 3.86 -7.56 8.94
N PRO A 27 2.92 -8.31 9.53
CA PRO A 27 1.64 -8.63 8.88
C PRO A 27 0.78 -7.39 8.58
N SER A 28 0.83 -6.38 9.45
CA SER A 28 0.06 -5.15 9.26
C SER A 28 0.72 -4.17 8.31
N LEU A 29 2.05 -4.21 8.17
CA LEU A 29 2.79 -3.40 7.21
C LEU A 29 2.45 -3.79 5.76
N SER A 30 2.16 -5.06 5.50
CA SER A 30 1.80 -5.55 4.16
C SER A 30 0.30 -5.47 3.85
N SER A 31 -0.58 -5.55 4.86
CA SER A 31 -2.02 -5.66 4.66
C SER A 31 -2.82 -4.42 5.05
N TRP A 32 -2.56 -3.83 6.21
CA TRP A 32 -3.34 -2.73 6.76
C TRP A 32 -2.69 -1.35 6.59
N TYR A 33 -1.40 -1.22 6.87
CA TYR A 33 -0.71 0.07 6.81
C TYR A 33 -0.72 0.73 5.41
N PRO A 34 -0.67 -0.03 4.28
CA PRO A 34 -0.83 0.54 2.94
C PRO A 34 -2.21 1.15 2.69
N THR A 35 -3.27 0.69 3.37
CA THR A 35 -4.64 1.18 3.18
C THR A 35 -4.92 2.51 3.89
N LEU A 36 -3.98 2.98 4.73
CA LEU A 36 -4.16 4.21 5.50
C LEU A 36 -3.85 5.45 4.67
N ILE A 37 -4.60 6.52 4.92
CA ILE A 37 -4.28 7.87 4.44
C ILE A 37 -3.08 8.37 5.23
N LYS A 38 -1.97 8.62 4.54
CA LYS A 38 -0.69 9.04 5.12
C LYS A 38 -0.32 10.44 4.67
N SER A 39 0.43 11.15 5.50
CA SER A 39 1.00 12.46 5.15
C SER A 39 1.95 12.34 3.96
N SER A 40 1.99 13.35 3.09
CA SER A 40 3.00 13.50 2.03
C SER A 40 4.44 13.57 2.58
N LEU A 41 4.60 13.88 3.86
CA LEU A 41 5.90 13.87 4.55
C LEU A 41 6.30 12.47 5.02
N THR A 42 5.49 11.42 4.79
CA THR A 42 5.85 10.04 5.18
C THR A 42 7.06 9.58 4.36
N PRO A 43 8.18 9.23 5.02
CA PRO A 43 9.38 8.80 4.32
C PRO A 43 9.17 7.47 3.57
N PRO A 44 10.00 7.18 2.56
CA PRO A 44 10.06 5.85 1.96
C PRO A 44 10.25 4.75 3.02
N SER A 45 9.66 3.58 2.81
CA SER A 45 9.62 2.48 3.80
C SER A 45 11.01 2.06 4.29
N VAL A 46 12.04 2.14 3.45
CA VAL A 46 13.43 1.79 3.79
C VAL A 46 14.04 2.71 4.87
N VAL A 47 13.55 3.94 5.02
CA VAL A 47 14.07 4.90 6.01
C VAL A 47 13.77 4.44 7.44
N PHE A 48 12.60 3.82 7.68
CA PHE A 48 12.18 3.41 9.02
C PHE A 48 13.13 2.38 9.66
N PRO A 49 13.47 1.24 9.05
CA PRO A 49 14.38 0.28 9.67
C PRO A 49 15.78 0.86 9.87
N ILE A 50 16.29 1.70 8.99
CA ILE A 50 17.58 2.36 9.13
C ILE A 50 17.56 3.31 10.34
N ALA A 51 16.58 4.21 10.39
CA ALA A 51 16.45 5.18 11.49
C ALA A 51 16.29 4.48 12.84
N TRP A 52 15.39 3.51 12.97
CA TRP A 52 15.17 2.79 14.21
C TRP A 52 16.41 2.00 14.67
N THR A 53 17.15 1.38 13.75
CA THR A 53 18.41 0.68 14.12
C THR A 53 19.42 1.64 14.75
N ILE A 54 19.62 2.80 14.12
CA ILE A 54 20.52 3.84 14.66
C ILE A 54 20.03 4.31 16.03
N LEU A 55 18.74 4.59 16.16
CA LEU A 55 18.16 5.08 17.41
C LEU A 55 18.29 4.06 18.56
N TYR A 56 18.04 2.77 18.32
CA TYR A 56 18.23 1.73 19.34
C TYR A 56 19.69 1.60 19.80
N ILE A 57 20.64 1.77 18.89
CA ILE A 57 22.07 1.81 19.26
C ILE A 57 22.35 3.03 20.13
N LEU A 58 21.89 4.22 19.74
CA LEU A 58 22.11 5.45 20.50
C LEU A 58 21.45 5.41 21.88
N MET A 59 20.23 4.85 21.99
CA MET A 59 19.55 4.62 23.27
C MET A 59 20.38 3.72 24.21
N GLY A 60 20.90 2.62 23.68
CA GLY A 60 21.72 1.69 24.44
C GLY A 60 23.05 2.31 24.87
N LEU A 61 23.70 3.10 24.03
CA LEU A 61 24.93 3.82 24.34
C LEU A 61 24.71 4.91 25.41
N SER A 62 23.58 5.64 25.32
CA SER A 62 23.23 6.66 26.32
C SER A 62 23.12 6.09 27.73
N ILE A 63 22.27 5.08 27.93
CA ILE A 63 22.11 4.46 29.25
C ILE A 63 23.40 3.76 29.69
N GLY A 64 24.13 3.15 28.74
CA GLY A 64 25.41 2.51 29.04
C GLY A 64 26.44 3.45 29.65
N ARG A 65 26.46 4.72 29.22
CA ARG A 65 27.31 5.75 29.82
C ARG A 65 26.95 6.04 31.28
N LEU A 66 25.66 6.18 31.58
CA LEU A 66 25.15 6.49 32.91
C LEU A 66 25.41 5.30 33.88
N VAL A 67 25.13 4.09 33.46
CA VAL A 67 25.39 2.85 34.21
C VAL A 67 26.90 2.66 34.46
N ALA A 68 27.74 2.96 33.48
CA ALA A 68 29.20 2.86 33.63
C ALA A 68 29.76 3.87 34.63
N GLN A 69 29.03 4.96 34.91
CA GLN A 69 29.33 5.96 35.94
C GLN A 69 28.72 5.59 37.31
N GLY A 70 27.94 4.50 37.39
CA GLY A 70 27.34 4.02 38.63
C GLY A 70 25.92 4.50 38.87
N ASP A 71 25.32 5.25 37.97
CA ASP A 71 23.93 5.69 38.10
C ASP A 71 22.96 4.60 37.63
N MET A 72 22.33 3.93 38.58
CA MET A 72 21.33 2.89 38.35
C MET A 72 19.88 3.42 38.45
N SER A 73 19.68 4.66 38.93
CA SER A 73 18.35 5.20 39.21
C SER A 73 17.53 5.37 37.93
N ILE A 74 18.20 5.77 36.86
CA ILE A 74 17.58 6.04 35.52
C ILE A 74 17.20 4.75 34.76
N VAL A 75 17.74 3.59 35.15
CA VAL A 75 17.52 2.33 34.43
C VAL A 75 16.02 2.00 34.34
N ARG A 76 15.26 2.27 35.41
CA ARG A 76 13.80 2.03 35.41
C ARG A 76 13.09 2.89 34.35
N LEU A 77 13.43 4.17 34.28
CA LEU A 77 12.81 5.07 33.27
C LEU A 77 13.19 4.64 31.86
N TRP A 78 14.44 4.22 31.63
CA TRP A 78 14.89 3.69 30.35
C TRP A 78 14.18 2.39 29.99
N LEU A 79 13.95 1.47 30.92
CA LEU A 79 13.17 0.26 30.65
C LEU A 79 11.69 0.56 30.36
N MET A 80 11.11 1.51 31.10
CA MET A 80 9.70 1.94 30.86
C MET A 80 9.52 2.50 29.46
N GLN A 81 10.42 3.37 29.01
CA GLN A 81 10.30 3.92 27.65
C GLN A 81 10.51 2.83 26.57
N LEU A 82 11.40 1.83 26.76
CA LEU A 82 11.52 0.70 25.86
C LEU A 82 10.24 -0.14 25.81
N LEU A 83 9.62 -0.39 26.95
CA LEU A 83 8.35 -1.10 27.02
C LEU A 83 7.25 -0.34 26.28
N VAL A 84 7.11 0.98 26.53
CA VAL A 84 6.09 1.79 25.85
C VAL A 84 6.38 1.91 24.36
N ASN A 85 7.65 1.97 23.94
CA ASN A 85 8.06 1.93 22.54
C ASN A 85 7.58 0.64 21.86
N PHE A 86 7.77 -0.49 22.50
CA PHE A 86 7.26 -1.78 22.01
C PHE A 86 5.73 -1.82 21.98
N LEU A 87 5.07 -1.35 23.03
CA LEU A 87 3.61 -1.29 23.12
C LEU A 87 3.00 -0.36 22.05
N TRP A 88 3.72 0.68 21.63
CA TRP A 88 3.30 1.49 20.49
C TRP A 88 3.19 0.66 19.21
N SER A 89 4.19 -0.20 18.91
CA SER A 89 4.13 -1.09 17.76
C SER A 89 2.93 -2.06 17.83
N VAL A 90 2.67 -2.62 19.02
CA VAL A 90 1.51 -3.48 19.26
C VAL A 90 0.20 -2.71 19.06
N SER A 91 0.07 -1.54 19.69
CA SER A 91 -1.16 -0.73 19.67
C SER A 91 -1.48 -0.22 18.26
N PHE A 92 -0.47 0.31 17.56
CA PHE A 92 -0.68 0.87 16.25
C PHE A 92 -0.85 -0.21 15.18
N PHE A 93 0.07 -1.18 15.10
CA PHE A 93 0.08 -2.17 14.02
C PHE A 93 -0.74 -3.42 14.34
N SER A 94 -0.53 -4.08 15.49
CA SER A 94 -1.21 -5.36 15.77
C SER A 94 -2.68 -5.17 16.09
N LEU A 95 -3.01 -4.16 16.90
CA LEU A 95 -4.39 -3.81 17.20
C LEU A 95 -5.03 -2.92 16.12
N ARG A 96 -4.26 -2.50 15.11
CA ARG A 96 -4.68 -1.63 14.00
C ARG A 96 -5.44 -0.40 14.50
N SER A 97 -4.98 0.19 15.60
CA SER A 97 -5.64 1.32 16.26
C SER A 97 -4.75 2.57 16.22
N PRO A 98 -5.01 3.52 15.31
CA PRO A 98 -4.30 4.80 15.28
C PRO A 98 -4.45 5.59 16.58
N LEU A 99 -5.63 5.50 17.24
CA LEU A 99 -5.87 6.18 18.52
C LEU A 99 -4.98 5.63 19.64
N LEU A 100 -4.95 4.30 19.83
CA LEU A 100 -4.09 3.69 20.84
C LEU A 100 -2.62 3.93 20.53
N GLY A 101 -2.23 3.91 19.26
CA GLY A 101 -0.89 4.29 18.82
C GLY A 101 -0.56 5.75 19.15
N LEU A 102 -1.51 6.68 18.96
CA LEU A 102 -1.32 8.09 19.30
C LEU A 102 -1.18 8.28 20.82
N ILE A 103 -1.99 7.62 21.63
CA ILE A 103 -1.87 7.66 23.09
C ILE A 103 -0.52 7.11 23.54
N ALA A 104 -0.11 5.96 23.01
CA ALA A 104 1.15 5.32 23.36
C ALA A 104 2.36 6.21 23.01
N ILE A 105 2.38 6.83 21.82
CA ILE A 105 3.49 7.69 21.41
C ILE A 105 3.55 8.99 22.21
N LEU A 106 2.42 9.56 22.61
CA LEU A 106 2.39 10.73 23.48
C LEU A 106 2.97 10.42 24.87
N ILE A 107 2.62 9.28 25.45
CA ILE A 107 3.23 8.79 26.71
C ILE A 107 4.74 8.59 26.49
N LEU A 108 5.12 8.00 25.37
CA LEU A 108 6.53 7.74 25.05
C LEU A 108 7.32 9.05 24.92
N VAL A 109 6.78 10.09 24.30
CA VAL A 109 7.40 11.42 24.19
C VAL A 109 7.70 11.97 25.60
N VAL A 110 6.74 11.87 26.52
CA VAL A 110 6.92 12.36 27.90
C VAL A 110 8.06 11.59 28.60
N LEU A 111 8.07 10.27 28.50
CA LEU A 111 9.11 9.44 29.14
C LEU A 111 10.50 9.71 28.55
N VAL A 112 10.61 9.84 27.23
CA VAL A 112 11.86 10.11 26.53
C VAL A 112 12.35 11.53 26.84
N PHE A 113 11.45 12.50 26.89
CA PHE A 113 11.78 13.88 27.30
C PHE A 113 12.33 13.92 28.74
N ALA A 114 11.64 13.26 29.67
CA ALA A 114 12.09 13.16 31.05
C ALA A 114 13.47 12.47 31.17
N TYR A 115 13.65 11.38 30.42
CA TYR A 115 14.96 10.70 30.36
C TYR A 115 16.05 11.64 29.82
N THR A 116 15.76 12.36 28.75
CA THR A 116 16.73 13.25 28.09
C THR A 116 17.20 14.36 29.05
N ILE A 117 16.26 15.00 29.76
CA ILE A 117 16.59 16.02 30.75
C ILE A 117 17.47 15.45 31.89
N TYR A 118 17.05 14.29 32.40
CA TYR A 118 17.84 13.62 33.47
C TYR A 118 19.24 13.24 32.96
N ALA A 119 19.37 12.68 31.78
CA ALA A 119 20.63 12.33 31.18
C ALA A 119 21.55 13.54 31.02
N PHE A 120 21.04 14.71 30.60
CA PHE A 120 21.82 15.94 30.54
C PHE A 120 22.31 16.45 31.89
N SER A 121 21.58 16.19 32.98
CA SER A 121 21.99 16.61 34.32
C SER A 121 23.16 15.81 34.87
N ILE A 122 23.39 14.58 34.34
CA ILE A 122 24.45 13.68 34.80
C ILE A 122 25.62 13.64 33.80
N ASP A 123 25.33 13.44 32.51
CA ASP A 123 26.33 13.32 31.43
C ASP A 123 25.80 13.95 30.14
N ARG A 124 26.42 15.06 29.73
CA ARG A 124 26.02 15.79 28.53
C ARG A 124 26.04 14.91 27.27
N ILE A 125 27.00 13.99 27.15
CA ILE A 125 27.10 13.09 25.98
C ILE A 125 25.95 12.10 26.01
N ALA A 126 25.60 11.54 27.17
CA ALA A 126 24.43 10.66 27.29
C ALA A 126 23.14 11.39 26.89
N GLY A 127 22.98 12.65 27.31
CA GLY A 127 21.85 13.49 26.85
C GLY A 127 21.82 13.67 25.35
N TRP A 128 22.93 14.07 24.74
CA TRP A 128 23.00 14.27 23.28
C TRP A 128 22.77 13.00 22.47
N LEU A 129 23.15 11.83 22.95
CA LEU A 129 22.86 10.54 22.32
C LEU A 129 21.37 10.23 22.28
N PHE A 130 20.55 10.83 23.16
CA PHE A 130 19.11 10.58 23.22
C PHE A 130 18.29 11.62 22.41
N VAL A 131 18.86 12.79 22.11
CA VAL A 131 18.18 13.85 21.34
C VAL A 131 17.68 13.39 19.98
N PRO A 132 18.44 12.63 19.15
CA PRO A 132 17.92 12.16 17.87
C PRO A 132 16.63 11.32 18.00
N TYR A 133 16.54 10.52 19.07
CA TYR A 133 15.34 9.75 19.35
C TYR A 133 14.15 10.64 19.72
N LEU A 134 14.34 11.65 20.55
CA LEU A 134 13.29 12.61 20.89
C LEU A 134 12.77 13.35 19.64
N LEU A 135 13.66 13.80 18.77
CA LEU A 135 13.28 14.45 17.51
C LEU A 135 12.50 13.51 16.60
N TRP A 136 12.94 12.25 16.48
CA TRP A 136 12.24 11.24 15.72
C TRP A 136 10.84 10.96 16.28
N LEU A 137 10.67 10.96 17.60
CA LEU A 137 9.37 10.77 18.23
C LEU A 137 8.41 11.93 17.94
N PHE A 138 8.86 13.17 17.92
CA PHE A 138 8.01 14.30 17.51
C PHE A 138 7.52 14.12 16.06
N PHE A 139 8.42 13.73 15.17
CA PHE A 139 8.05 13.44 13.80
C PHE A 139 7.08 12.24 13.68
N ALA A 140 7.37 11.14 14.39
CA ALA A 140 6.50 9.97 14.42
C ALA A 140 5.12 10.28 15.05
N THR A 141 5.07 11.19 16.03
CA THR A 141 3.81 11.68 16.63
C THR A 141 2.98 12.44 15.59
N TYR A 142 3.63 13.30 14.81
CA TYR A 142 2.97 13.99 13.69
C TYR A 142 2.39 12.98 12.68
N LEU A 143 3.18 11.98 12.24
CA LEU A 143 2.71 10.98 11.30
C LEU A 143 1.55 10.14 11.85
N THR A 144 1.64 9.73 13.12
CA THR A 144 0.59 8.96 13.81
C THR A 144 -0.67 9.79 13.99
N GLY A 145 -0.54 11.07 14.38
CA GLY A 145 -1.64 12.01 14.52
C GLY A 145 -2.33 12.28 13.19
N TYR A 146 -1.54 12.46 12.11
CA TYR A 146 -2.09 12.62 10.77
C TYR A 146 -2.92 11.40 10.36
N ILE A 147 -2.39 10.18 10.59
CA ILE A 147 -3.12 8.94 10.32
C ILE A 147 -4.40 8.86 11.16
N TYR A 148 -4.35 9.20 12.46
CA TYR A 148 -5.53 9.19 13.32
C TYR A 148 -6.62 10.13 12.85
N LEU A 149 -6.28 11.35 12.46
CA LEU A 149 -7.23 12.36 12.02
C LEU A 149 -7.84 12.07 10.65
N ASN A 150 -7.09 11.44 9.76
CA ASN A 150 -7.53 11.18 8.38
C ASN A 150 -8.03 9.75 8.15
N ASN A 151 -8.04 8.90 9.20
CA ASN A 151 -8.59 7.54 9.15
C ASN A 151 -9.52 7.31 10.36
N PRO A 152 -10.71 7.95 10.41
CA PRO A 152 -11.63 7.82 11.52
C PRO A 152 -12.06 6.38 11.70
N THR A 153 -11.91 5.84 12.90
CA THR A 153 -12.44 4.53 13.28
C THR A 153 -13.96 4.63 13.45
N THR A 154 -14.67 3.60 13.05
CA THR A 154 -16.14 3.46 13.24
C THR A 154 -16.62 3.73 14.67
N ALA A 155 -15.76 3.57 15.67
CA ALA A 155 -16.05 3.90 17.07
C ALA A 155 -16.14 5.42 17.35
N THR A 156 -15.40 6.27 16.63
CA THR A 156 -15.46 7.73 16.77
C THR A 156 -16.72 8.31 16.14
N LEU A 157 -17.26 7.65 15.12
CA LEU A 157 -18.55 8.02 14.53
C LEU A 157 -19.74 7.72 15.46
N SER A 158 -19.60 6.70 16.34
CA SER A 158 -20.63 6.33 17.33
C SER A 158 -20.67 7.27 18.55
N ALA A 159 -19.56 7.90 18.92
CA ALA A 159 -19.48 8.81 20.07
C ALA A 159 -19.95 10.25 19.76
N ALA A 160 -19.93 10.64 18.48
CA ALA A 160 -20.43 11.94 18.02
C ALA A 160 -21.96 11.98 17.87
N ASN A 161 -22.63 10.81 17.95
CA ASN A 161 -24.08 10.67 17.78
C ASN A 161 -24.73 10.08 19.04
N ALA A 162 -24.78 10.84 20.15
CA ALA A 162 -25.77 10.65 21.20
C ALA A 162 -27.10 11.35 20.80
N PRO A 163 -28.28 10.85 21.21
CA PRO A 163 -29.45 10.73 20.36
C PRO A 163 -30.21 12.05 20.15
N GLN A 164 -30.35 12.46 18.92
CA GLN A 164 -31.50 13.26 18.50
C GLN A 164 -32.21 12.52 17.36
N SER A 165 -33.46 12.13 17.69
CA SER A 165 -34.57 11.76 16.78
C SER A 165 -34.26 10.91 15.55
N SER A 166 -34.96 9.77 15.52
CA SER A 166 -35.20 8.88 14.40
C SER A 166 -35.16 9.54 13.02
N ILE A 167 -33.96 9.60 12.43
CA ILE A 167 -33.79 9.67 10.98
C ILE A 167 -33.31 8.30 10.57
N THR A 168 -34.14 7.56 9.86
CA THR A 168 -33.79 6.34 9.15
C THR A 168 -32.65 6.71 8.22
N ILE A 169 -31.40 6.33 8.58
CA ILE A 169 -30.26 6.41 7.66
C ILE A 169 -30.60 5.41 6.57
N PRO A 170 -30.71 5.82 5.29
CA PRO A 170 -30.76 4.87 4.20
C PRO A 170 -29.51 3.98 4.34
N GLN A 171 -29.67 2.66 4.30
CA GLN A 171 -28.55 1.76 4.08
C GLN A 171 -27.76 2.33 2.91
N SER A 172 -26.49 2.70 3.15
CA SER A 172 -25.55 3.13 2.11
C SER A 172 -25.64 2.09 0.99
N SER A 173 -26.37 2.39 -0.06
CA SER A 173 -26.32 1.61 -1.27
C SER A 173 -24.87 1.69 -1.72
N ASN A 174 -24.17 0.55 -1.81
CA ASN A 174 -22.82 0.51 -2.37
C ASN A 174 -22.88 1.19 -3.74
N ILE A 175 -22.34 2.40 -3.83
CA ILE A 175 -22.38 3.21 -5.05
C ILE A 175 -21.56 2.51 -6.14
N TYR A 176 -20.39 1.95 -5.73
CA TYR A 176 -19.51 1.20 -6.61
C TYR A 176 -19.60 -0.28 -6.30
N THR A 177 -20.20 -1.03 -7.20
CA THR A 177 -20.30 -2.50 -7.14
C THR A 177 -19.28 -3.13 -8.06
N ILE A 178 -18.73 -4.28 -7.65
CA ILE A 178 -17.83 -5.05 -8.47
C ILE A 178 -18.66 -5.83 -9.51
N PRO A 179 -18.37 -5.72 -10.82
CA PRO A 179 -19.00 -6.57 -11.82
C PRO A 179 -18.76 -8.05 -11.51
N ALA A 180 -19.73 -8.91 -11.73
CA ALA A 180 -19.52 -10.35 -11.59
C ALA A 180 -18.41 -10.84 -12.53
N LEU A 181 -17.60 -11.82 -12.07
CA LEU A 181 -16.63 -12.46 -12.95
C LEU A 181 -17.33 -13.06 -14.17
N PRO A 182 -16.81 -12.83 -15.39
CA PRO A 182 -17.42 -13.37 -16.62
C PRO A 182 -17.17 -14.88 -16.79
N TYR A 183 -16.48 -15.53 -15.84
CA TYR A 183 -16.13 -16.95 -15.84
C TYR A 183 -16.14 -17.51 -14.41
N LEU A 184 -16.13 -18.83 -14.25
CA LEU A 184 -15.99 -19.50 -12.95
C LEU A 184 -14.56 -19.32 -12.41
N SER A 185 -14.40 -19.25 -11.09
CA SER A 185 -13.11 -18.98 -10.44
C SER A 185 -11.98 -19.95 -10.84
N GLY A 186 -12.29 -21.20 -11.11
CA GLY A 186 -11.31 -22.21 -11.58
C GLY A 186 -11.16 -22.31 -13.10
N ALA A 187 -11.89 -21.50 -13.87
CA ALA A 187 -11.92 -21.66 -15.34
C ALA A 187 -10.61 -21.22 -16.02
N LEU A 188 -9.78 -20.40 -15.35
CA LEU A 188 -8.50 -19.93 -15.90
C LEU A 188 -7.32 -20.87 -15.58
N GLU A 189 -7.56 -21.99 -14.92
CA GLU A 189 -6.52 -23.00 -14.66
C GLU A 189 -6.01 -23.61 -15.98
N PRO A 190 -4.72 -23.91 -16.10
CA PRO A 190 -3.68 -23.85 -15.04
C PRO A 190 -2.97 -22.50 -14.92
N VAL A 191 -3.37 -21.45 -15.63
CA VAL A 191 -2.69 -20.15 -15.64
C VAL A 191 -2.93 -19.38 -14.34
N MET A 192 -4.16 -19.36 -13.86
CA MET A 192 -4.53 -18.76 -12.56
C MET A 192 -5.42 -19.74 -11.80
N SER A 193 -5.00 -20.16 -10.62
CA SER A 193 -5.77 -21.06 -9.78
C SER A 193 -7.03 -20.39 -9.21
N SER A 194 -8.01 -21.21 -8.84
CA SER A 194 -9.20 -20.76 -8.12
C SER A 194 -8.83 -20.03 -6.81
N GLU A 195 -7.74 -20.44 -6.14
CA GLU A 195 -7.23 -19.78 -4.94
C GLU A 195 -6.72 -18.37 -5.26
N THR A 196 -5.94 -18.20 -6.33
CA THR A 196 -5.49 -16.87 -6.79
C THR A 196 -6.69 -15.97 -7.09
N ILE A 197 -7.70 -16.46 -7.81
CA ILE A 197 -8.91 -15.69 -8.12
C ILE A 197 -9.69 -15.33 -6.83
N GLU A 198 -9.82 -16.24 -5.86
CA GLU A 198 -10.49 -15.95 -4.58
C GLU A 198 -9.81 -14.79 -3.84
N TYR A 199 -8.47 -14.80 -3.75
CA TYR A 199 -7.76 -13.72 -3.08
C TYR A 199 -7.72 -12.45 -3.91
N HIS A 200 -7.44 -12.53 -5.20
CA HIS A 200 -7.24 -11.37 -6.06
C HIS A 200 -8.55 -10.63 -6.33
N TYR A 201 -9.61 -11.33 -6.79
CA TYR A 201 -10.93 -10.76 -7.02
C TYR A 201 -11.73 -10.63 -5.70
N GLY A 202 -11.79 -11.71 -4.91
CA GLY A 202 -12.67 -11.79 -3.74
C GLY A 202 -12.16 -11.02 -2.52
N LYS A 203 -10.87 -10.70 -2.42
CA LYS A 203 -10.29 -9.95 -1.29
C LYS A 203 -9.67 -8.63 -1.74
N HIS A 204 -8.75 -8.60 -2.71
CA HIS A 204 -8.09 -7.36 -3.13
C HIS A 204 -9.07 -6.41 -3.82
N LEU A 205 -9.69 -6.82 -4.91
CA LEU A 205 -10.65 -5.97 -5.64
C LEU A 205 -11.83 -5.59 -4.74
N LYS A 206 -12.39 -6.55 -4.00
CA LYS A 206 -13.46 -6.27 -3.04
C LYS A 206 -13.03 -5.26 -1.97
N GLY A 207 -11.83 -5.38 -1.44
CA GLY A 207 -11.28 -4.46 -0.46
C GLY A 207 -11.16 -3.03 -0.99
N TYR A 208 -10.75 -2.86 -2.25
CA TYR A 208 -10.69 -1.54 -2.90
C TYR A 208 -12.09 -0.93 -3.07
N ALA A 209 -13.07 -1.72 -3.52
CA ALA A 209 -14.45 -1.27 -3.67
C ALA A 209 -15.09 -0.89 -2.31
N ASP A 210 -14.93 -1.72 -1.28
CA ASP A 210 -15.44 -1.46 0.07
C ASP A 210 -14.81 -0.18 0.65
N ASN A 211 -13.51 0.01 0.46
CA ASN A 211 -12.80 1.21 0.92
C ASN A 211 -13.23 2.46 0.14
N LEU A 212 -13.38 2.38 -1.19
CA LEU A 212 -13.86 3.48 -2.00
C LEU A 212 -15.26 3.91 -1.56
N ASN A 213 -16.19 2.95 -1.43
CA ASN A 213 -17.56 3.21 -0.97
C ASN A 213 -17.61 3.90 0.40
N ARG A 214 -16.67 3.57 1.30
CA ARG A 214 -16.55 4.22 2.60
C ARG A 214 -15.95 5.62 2.53
N LEU A 215 -14.96 5.83 1.67
CA LEU A 215 -14.19 7.08 1.59
C LEU A 215 -14.91 8.17 0.83
N ILE A 216 -15.81 7.81 -0.11
CA ILE A 216 -16.41 8.75 -1.04
C ILE A 216 -17.67 9.42 -0.47
N VAL A 217 -18.29 8.84 0.55
CA VAL A 217 -19.53 9.36 1.17
C VAL A 217 -19.32 10.79 1.70
N GLY A 218 -20.22 11.70 1.32
CA GLY A 218 -20.17 13.10 1.73
C GLY A 218 -19.10 13.94 1.03
N THR A 219 -18.37 13.37 0.06
CA THR A 219 -17.41 14.12 -0.77
C THR A 219 -18.09 14.66 -2.04
N PRO A 220 -17.47 15.66 -2.71
CA PRO A 220 -17.98 16.16 -4.00
C PRO A 220 -17.97 15.11 -5.12
N TYR A 221 -17.31 13.99 -4.90
CA TYR A 221 -17.13 12.90 -5.88
C TYR A 221 -18.17 11.77 -5.72
N GLU A 222 -19.02 11.85 -4.68
CA GLU A 222 -20.06 10.86 -4.43
C GLU A 222 -21.06 10.84 -5.60
N GLY A 223 -21.29 9.64 -6.16
CA GLY A 223 -22.19 9.43 -7.31
C GLY A 223 -21.60 9.71 -8.69
N MET A 224 -20.32 10.11 -8.80
CA MET A 224 -19.62 10.19 -10.08
C MET A 224 -19.35 8.79 -10.66
N ALA A 225 -19.17 8.69 -11.97
CA ALA A 225 -18.67 7.46 -12.60
C ALA A 225 -17.25 7.15 -12.09
N LEU A 226 -16.89 5.85 -12.01
CA LEU A 226 -15.61 5.42 -11.46
C LEU A 226 -14.42 6.06 -12.16
N GLU A 227 -14.46 6.16 -13.49
CA GLU A 227 -13.44 6.81 -14.32
C GLU A 227 -13.31 8.31 -14.01
N GLN A 228 -14.43 8.97 -13.73
CA GLN A 228 -14.42 10.39 -13.34
C GLN A 228 -13.78 10.57 -11.96
N VAL A 229 -14.05 9.66 -11.02
CA VAL A 229 -13.39 9.68 -9.70
C VAL A 229 -11.88 9.51 -9.86
N VAL A 230 -11.44 8.53 -10.67
CA VAL A 230 -10.01 8.31 -10.92
C VAL A 230 -9.33 9.53 -11.53
N THR A 231 -9.98 10.23 -12.45
CA THR A 231 -9.38 11.41 -13.12
C THR A 231 -9.49 12.71 -12.33
N SER A 232 -10.31 12.75 -11.26
CA SER A 232 -10.61 13.99 -10.53
C SER A 232 -10.12 13.99 -9.07
N THR A 233 -9.53 12.88 -8.60
CA THR A 233 -9.13 12.74 -7.20
C THR A 233 -7.65 12.41 -7.05
N ASP A 234 -7.17 12.49 -5.82
CA ASP A 234 -5.83 12.07 -5.39
C ASP A 234 -5.90 11.28 -4.08
N GLY A 235 -4.73 10.86 -3.58
CA GLY A 235 -4.59 10.20 -2.28
C GLY A 235 -5.41 8.91 -2.17
N ALA A 236 -6.14 8.73 -1.05
CA ALA A 236 -6.78 7.46 -0.76
C ALA A 236 -8.01 7.18 -1.64
N ILE A 237 -8.77 8.21 -2.04
CA ILE A 237 -9.92 8.03 -2.94
C ILE A 237 -9.39 7.58 -4.30
N PHE A 238 -8.43 8.29 -4.87
CA PHE A 238 -7.76 7.89 -6.12
C PHE A 238 -7.22 6.46 -6.05
N ASN A 239 -6.43 6.14 -5.03
CA ASN A 239 -5.80 4.83 -4.92
C ASN A 239 -6.83 3.69 -4.93
N ASN A 240 -7.94 3.82 -4.21
CA ASN A 240 -8.97 2.78 -4.18
C ASN A 240 -9.81 2.76 -5.46
N ALA A 241 -10.15 3.92 -6.03
CA ALA A 241 -10.90 4.02 -7.28
C ALA A 241 -10.08 3.48 -8.47
N ALA A 242 -8.82 3.90 -8.58
CA ALA A 242 -7.93 3.45 -9.64
C ALA A 242 -7.63 1.95 -9.54
N GLN A 243 -7.32 1.44 -8.34
CA GLN A 243 -7.13 0.00 -8.14
C GLN A 243 -8.40 -0.78 -8.48
N MET A 244 -9.57 -0.29 -8.09
CA MET A 244 -10.83 -0.93 -8.46
C MET A 244 -10.99 -0.99 -9.99
N LEU A 245 -10.76 0.12 -10.67
CA LEU A 245 -10.87 0.20 -12.14
C LEU A 245 -9.84 -0.68 -12.84
N ASN A 246 -8.57 -0.66 -12.39
CA ASN A 246 -7.49 -1.47 -12.94
C ASN A 246 -7.85 -2.96 -12.88
N HIS A 247 -8.33 -3.44 -11.72
CA HIS A 247 -8.71 -4.82 -11.53
C HIS A 247 -9.96 -5.21 -12.34
N ILE A 248 -10.95 -4.32 -12.49
CA ILE A 248 -12.12 -4.58 -13.33
C ILE A 248 -11.66 -4.80 -14.78
N ILE A 249 -10.83 -3.90 -15.31
CA ILE A 249 -10.29 -4.01 -16.67
C ILE A 249 -9.47 -5.31 -16.83
N PHE A 250 -8.67 -5.67 -15.81
CA PHE A 250 -7.86 -6.88 -15.80
C PHE A 250 -8.72 -8.15 -15.85
N PHE A 251 -9.69 -8.29 -14.95
CA PHE A 251 -10.54 -9.50 -14.89
C PHE A 251 -11.44 -9.65 -16.10
N GLU A 252 -12.04 -8.58 -16.61
CA GLU A 252 -12.82 -8.61 -17.84
C GLU A 252 -11.95 -8.87 -19.09
N GLY A 253 -10.66 -8.56 -19.03
CA GLY A 253 -9.70 -8.79 -20.10
C GLY A 253 -9.23 -10.22 -20.24
N MET A 254 -9.77 -11.17 -19.43
CA MET A 254 -9.40 -12.58 -19.44
C MET A 254 -10.60 -13.47 -19.78
N THR A 255 -10.34 -14.64 -20.35
CA THR A 255 -11.32 -15.66 -20.70
C THR A 255 -10.67 -17.05 -20.67
N PRO A 256 -11.42 -18.11 -20.30
CA PRO A 256 -10.93 -19.50 -20.43
C PRO A 256 -10.91 -20.00 -21.88
N GLU A 257 -11.57 -19.28 -22.78
CA GLU A 257 -11.65 -19.65 -24.19
C GLU A 257 -10.45 -19.11 -24.97
N VAL A 258 -9.90 -19.90 -25.87
CA VAL A 258 -8.89 -19.41 -26.81
C VAL A 258 -9.57 -18.54 -27.83
N VAL A 259 -9.27 -17.23 -27.82
CA VAL A 259 -9.85 -16.25 -28.72
C VAL A 259 -8.77 -15.69 -29.63
N ASP A 260 -9.00 -15.74 -30.94
CA ASP A 260 -8.13 -15.07 -31.92
C ASP A 260 -8.25 -13.56 -31.83
N ILE A 261 -7.19 -12.86 -32.20
CA ILE A 261 -7.21 -11.40 -32.26
C ILE A 261 -8.15 -10.98 -33.41
N PRO A 262 -9.20 -10.17 -33.11
CA PRO A 262 -10.09 -9.69 -34.16
C PRO A 262 -9.34 -8.87 -35.22
N LYS A 263 -9.72 -9.01 -36.49
CA LYS A 263 -8.98 -8.45 -37.63
C LYS A 263 -8.72 -6.94 -37.55
N ARG A 264 -9.66 -6.19 -36.98
CA ARG A 264 -9.52 -4.73 -36.86
C ARG A 264 -8.46 -4.37 -35.83
N LEU A 265 -8.46 -5.05 -34.67
CA LEU A 265 -7.45 -4.90 -33.64
C LEU A 265 -6.08 -5.39 -34.13
N GLU A 266 -6.04 -6.54 -34.82
CA GLU A 266 -4.80 -7.07 -35.42
C GLU A 266 -4.19 -6.05 -36.39
N SER A 267 -5.00 -5.47 -37.27
CA SER A 267 -4.54 -4.45 -38.22
C SER A 267 -3.97 -3.21 -37.51
N ALA A 268 -4.58 -2.77 -36.40
CA ALA A 268 -4.08 -1.66 -35.60
C ALA A 268 -2.77 -2.01 -34.91
N ILE A 269 -2.67 -3.23 -34.36
CA ILE A 269 -1.41 -3.73 -33.74
C ILE A 269 -0.29 -3.79 -34.78
N VAL A 270 -0.57 -4.36 -35.95
CA VAL A 270 0.44 -4.46 -37.03
C VAL A 270 0.86 -3.07 -37.52
N ARG A 271 -0.07 -2.13 -37.63
CA ARG A 271 0.22 -0.74 -38.02
C ARG A 271 1.20 -0.08 -37.05
N ASP A 272 1.01 -0.25 -35.73
CA ASP A 272 1.72 0.53 -34.72
C ASP A 272 2.96 -0.19 -34.16
N PHE A 273 2.98 -1.52 -34.21
CA PHE A 273 4.09 -2.33 -33.65
C PHE A 273 4.85 -3.15 -34.71
N GLY A 274 4.37 -3.19 -35.95
CA GLY A 274 4.98 -3.94 -37.04
C GLY A 274 4.46 -5.38 -37.18
N SER A 275 4.25 -6.11 -36.10
CA SER A 275 3.58 -7.41 -36.09
C SER A 275 2.96 -7.69 -34.71
N VAL A 276 2.11 -8.72 -34.64
CA VAL A 276 1.54 -9.21 -33.38
C VAL A 276 2.63 -9.77 -32.46
N GLU A 277 3.60 -10.46 -33.03
CA GLU A 277 4.72 -11.04 -32.30
C GLU A 277 5.58 -9.95 -31.66
N LEU A 278 5.93 -8.90 -32.41
CA LEU A 278 6.69 -7.76 -31.88
C LEU A 278 5.92 -7.01 -30.79
N PHE A 279 4.61 -6.86 -30.95
CA PHE A 279 3.76 -6.29 -29.91
C PHE A 279 3.83 -7.11 -28.63
N LYS A 280 3.62 -8.45 -28.73
CA LYS A 280 3.68 -9.35 -27.57
C LYS A 280 5.06 -9.35 -26.90
N GLU A 281 6.13 -9.34 -27.70
CA GLU A 281 7.50 -9.23 -27.20
C GLU A 281 7.71 -7.94 -26.40
N GLN A 282 7.37 -6.78 -26.98
CA GLN A 282 7.53 -5.48 -26.31
C GLN A 282 6.69 -5.37 -25.04
N PHE A 283 5.45 -5.87 -25.06
CA PHE A 283 4.58 -5.87 -23.89
C PHE A 283 5.13 -6.79 -22.79
N THR A 284 5.61 -7.98 -23.15
CA THR A 284 6.23 -8.94 -22.23
C THR A 284 7.50 -8.36 -21.60
N ASP A 285 8.34 -7.70 -22.38
CA ASP A 285 9.56 -7.04 -21.88
C ASP A 285 9.23 -5.90 -20.92
N ALA A 286 8.21 -5.10 -21.23
CA ALA A 286 7.72 -4.06 -20.32
C ALA A 286 7.22 -4.67 -19.00
N ALA A 287 6.50 -5.81 -19.05
CA ALA A 287 6.00 -6.50 -17.87
C ALA A 287 7.12 -7.15 -17.02
N LYS A 288 8.13 -7.71 -17.66
CA LYS A 288 9.29 -8.32 -16.98
C LYS A 288 10.21 -7.25 -16.35
N SER A 289 10.37 -6.10 -17.01
CA SER A 289 11.27 -5.04 -16.57
C SER A 289 10.66 -4.06 -15.56
N LEU A 290 9.34 -4.01 -15.41
CA LEU A 290 8.70 -3.12 -14.45
C LEU A 290 9.11 -3.47 -13.01
N PHE A 291 9.85 -2.55 -12.39
CA PHE A 291 10.34 -2.74 -11.03
C PHE A 291 9.24 -2.47 -9.99
N GLY A 292 9.05 -3.44 -9.09
CA GLY A 292 8.05 -3.33 -8.01
C GLY A 292 6.63 -3.64 -8.46
N SER A 293 5.66 -2.99 -7.83
CA SER A 293 4.23 -3.17 -8.04
C SER A 293 3.71 -2.23 -9.11
N GLY A 294 2.93 -2.74 -10.04
CA GLY A 294 2.36 -1.91 -11.10
C GLY A 294 1.62 -2.71 -12.15
N TRP A 295 1.41 -2.08 -13.30
CA TRP A 295 0.54 -2.52 -14.38
C TRP A 295 1.20 -2.26 -15.73
N VAL A 296 0.96 -3.13 -16.69
CA VAL A 296 1.35 -2.91 -18.09
C VAL A 296 0.10 -2.84 -18.95
N TRP A 297 0.04 -1.87 -19.82
CA TRP A 297 -1.16 -1.51 -20.56
C TRP A 297 -0.89 -1.49 -22.07
N LEU A 298 -1.84 -1.99 -22.85
CA LEU A 298 -2.05 -1.53 -24.21
C LEU A 298 -3.08 -0.41 -24.16
N VAL A 299 -2.71 0.76 -24.67
CA VAL A 299 -3.57 1.94 -24.68
C VAL A 299 -3.74 2.48 -26.10
N GLU A 300 -4.86 3.18 -26.30
CA GLU A 300 -5.17 3.93 -27.51
C GLU A 300 -5.19 5.42 -27.19
N ASP A 301 -4.52 6.25 -28.00
CA ASP A 301 -4.60 7.70 -27.88
C ASP A 301 -5.83 8.27 -28.61
N ASN A 302 -6.03 9.58 -28.53
CA ASN A 302 -7.17 10.28 -29.17
C ASN A 302 -7.15 10.22 -30.70
N TYR A 303 -6.06 9.78 -31.31
CA TYR A 303 -5.89 9.62 -32.75
C TYR A 303 -6.02 8.16 -33.20
N GLY A 304 -6.31 7.24 -32.28
CA GLY A 304 -6.42 5.82 -32.55
C GLY A 304 -5.09 5.09 -32.69
N LYS A 305 -3.96 5.71 -32.24
CA LYS A 305 -2.65 5.07 -32.20
C LYS A 305 -2.51 4.24 -30.93
N LEU A 306 -2.03 3.02 -31.10
CA LEU A 306 -1.75 2.10 -30.00
C LEU A 306 -0.33 2.29 -29.45
N SER A 307 -0.18 2.18 -28.13
CA SER A 307 1.11 2.19 -27.46
C SER A 307 1.10 1.33 -26.18
N ILE A 308 2.30 0.90 -25.75
CA ILE A 308 2.48 0.21 -24.48
C ILE A 308 2.90 1.23 -23.44
N VAL A 309 2.20 1.24 -22.30
CA VAL A 309 2.47 2.12 -21.16
C VAL A 309 2.61 1.29 -19.90
N THR A 310 3.50 1.68 -19.01
CA THR A 310 3.64 1.08 -17.68
C THR A 310 3.24 2.10 -16.62
N THR A 311 2.54 1.65 -15.60
CA THR A 311 2.19 2.49 -14.44
C THR A 311 2.59 1.81 -13.14
N GLN A 312 2.93 2.60 -12.13
CA GLN A 312 3.28 2.08 -10.81
C GLN A 312 2.12 2.19 -9.83
N ASN A 313 2.10 1.30 -8.87
CA ASN A 313 1.10 1.30 -7.77
C ASN A 313 -0.34 1.33 -8.29
N ALA A 314 -1.09 2.39 -7.99
CA ALA A 314 -2.49 2.54 -8.39
C ALA A 314 -2.68 3.30 -9.71
N ASP A 315 -1.61 3.88 -10.28
CA ASP A 315 -1.73 4.76 -11.44
C ASP A 315 -2.45 4.10 -12.62
N ASN A 316 -3.22 4.91 -13.34
CA ASN A 316 -4.01 4.49 -14.49
C ASN A 316 -3.81 5.45 -15.66
N PRO A 317 -3.64 4.93 -16.90
CA PRO A 317 -3.39 5.75 -18.09
C PRO A 317 -4.52 6.74 -18.45
N ILE A 318 -5.76 6.54 -17.96
CA ILE A 318 -6.86 7.49 -18.21
C ILE A 318 -6.55 8.88 -17.65
N CYS A 319 -5.73 9.00 -16.61
CA CYS A 319 -5.27 10.28 -16.05
C CYS A 319 -4.40 11.06 -17.02
N GLN A 320 -3.84 10.39 -18.02
CA GLN A 320 -3.01 10.97 -19.08
C GLN A 320 -3.78 11.14 -20.40
N GLY A 321 -5.10 10.85 -20.39
CA GLY A 321 -5.96 10.96 -21.55
C GLY A 321 -5.92 9.76 -22.51
N PHE A 322 -5.28 8.65 -22.11
CA PHE A 322 -5.31 7.42 -22.89
C PHE A 322 -6.58 6.61 -22.64
N ASN A 323 -6.97 5.80 -23.60
CA ASN A 323 -8.01 4.81 -23.50
C ASN A 323 -7.38 3.41 -23.24
N PRO A 324 -7.53 2.81 -22.05
CA PRO A 324 -6.99 1.49 -21.75
C PRO A 324 -7.73 0.38 -22.48
N LEU A 325 -7.02 -0.45 -23.22
CA LEU A 325 -7.60 -1.57 -23.97
C LEU A 325 -7.34 -2.92 -23.29
N LEU A 326 -6.07 -3.15 -22.91
CA LEU A 326 -5.60 -4.38 -22.26
C LEU A 326 -4.72 -3.99 -21.08
N VAL A 327 -4.79 -4.75 -20.00
CA VAL A 327 -3.93 -4.55 -18.83
C VAL A 327 -3.46 -5.89 -18.28
N LEU A 328 -2.20 -5.91 -17.84
CA LEU A 328 -1.62 -7.01 -17.06
C LEU A 328 -1.22 -6.47 -15.69
N ASP A 329 -1.70 -7.14 -14.66
CA ASP A 329 -1.28 -6.92 -13.27
C ASP A 329 0.07 -7.61 -13.01
N VAL A 330 1.09 -6.84 -12.63
CA VAL A 330 2.41 -7.37 -12.24
C VAL A 330 2.71 -7.15 -10.75
N TRP A 331 1.71 -6.79 -9.97
CA TRP A 331 1.78 -6.88 -8.51
C TRP A 331 2.01 -8.35 -8.10
N GLU A 332 2.77 -8.58 -7.02
CA GLU A 332 3.02 -9.95 -6.55
C GLU A 332 1.74 -10.70 -6.17
N HIS A 333 0.72 -10.02 -5.67
CA HIS A 333 -0.56 -10.66 -5.33
C HIS A 333 -1.28 -11.29 -6.54
N ALA A 334 -0.98 -10.84 -7.75
CA ALA A 334 -1.60 -11.36 -8.96
C ALA A 334 -1.10 -12.77 -9.35
N TYR A 335 0.13 -13.14 -8.92
CA TYR A 335 0.76 -14.38 -9.39
C TYR A 335 1.48 -15.18 -8.29
N TYR A 336 1.73 -14.62 -7.10
CA TYR A 336 2.63 -15.25 -6.13
C TYR A 336 2.12 -16.58 -5.58
N ILE A 337 0.81 -16.79 -5.50
CA ILE A 337 0.22 -18.06 -5.05
C ILE A 337 0.62 -19.19 -5.98
N ASP A 338 0.52 -19.00 -7.30
CA ASP A 338 0.76 -20.03 -8.29
C ASP A 338 2.23 -20.10 -8.74
N TYR A 339 2.89 -18.97 -8.88
CA TYR A 339 4.20 -18.87 -9.52
C TYR A 339 5.33 -18.46 -8.57
N ARG A 340 5.06 -18.03 -7.34
CA ARG A 340 6.06 -17.49 -6.40
C ARG A 340 6.83 -16.33 -7.06
N ASN A 341 8.15 -16.41 -7.11
CA ASN A 341 9.01 -15.38 -7.72
C ASN A 341 9.12 -15.48 -9.25
N ARG A 342 8.42 -16.42 -9.89
CA ARG A 342 8.51 -16.65 -11.34
C ARG A 342 7.51 -15.79 -12.11
N ARG A 343 7.63 -14.46 -12.00
CA ARG A 343 6.79 -13.52 -12.75
C ARG A 343 6.78 -13.79 -14.26
N SER A 344 7.93 -14.18 -14.82
CA SER A 344 8.03 -14.48 -16.26
C SER A 344 7.10 -15.59 -16.69
N ASP A 345 7.02 -16.69 -15.90
CA ASP A 345 6.17 -17.82 -16.23
C ASP A 345 4.68 -17.45 -16.19
N PHE A 346 4.29 -16.58 -15.23
CA PHE A 346 2.93 -16.01 -15.18
C PHE A 346 2.62 -15.21 -16.43
N ILE A 347 3.51 -14.27 -16.82
CA ILE A 347 3.33 -13.44 -18.01
C ILE A 347 3.19 -14.31 -19.27
N ASP A 348 4.05 -15.31 -19.41
CA ASP A 348 4.04 -16.22 -20.57
C ASP A 348 2.73 -17.03 -20.62
N GLY A 349 2.21 -17.51 -19.48
CA GLY A 349 0.92 -18.20 -19.39
C GLY A 349 -0.28 -17.29 -19.63
N TRP A 350 -0.22 -16.06 -19.15
CA TRP A 350 -1.31 -15.10 -19.23
C TRP A 350 -1.74 -14.77 -20.68
N TRP A 351 -0.83 -14.80 -21.64
CA TRP A 351 -1.16 -14.61 -23.05
C TRP A 351 -2.19 -15.60 -23.60
N GLY A 352 -2.26 -16.80 -23.00
CA GLY A 352 -3.20 -17.84 -23.38
C GLY A 352 -4.64 -17.60 -22.91
N ILE A 353 -4.87 -16.66 -22.00
CA ILE A 353 -6.19 -16.37 -21.41
C ILE A 353 -6.68 -14.94 -21.72
N VAL A 354 -6.00 -14.22 -22.62
CA VAL A 354 -6.42 -12.86 -23.00
C VAL A 354 -7.73 -12.90 -23.80
N ASN A 355 -8.71 -12.12 -23.36
CA ASN A 355 -9.97 -11.91 -24.05
C ASN A 355 -9.83 -10.83 -25.13
N TRP A 356 -9.31 -11.20 -26.29
CA TRP A 356 -9.09 -10.27 -27.40
C TRP A 356 -10.36 -9.60 -27.93
N GLN A 357 -11.51 -10.26 -27.80
CA GLN A 357 -12.81 -9.67 -28.13
C GLN A 357 -13.07 -8.46 -27.22
N LYS A 358 -12.84 -8.61 -25.91
CA LYS A 358 -13.02 -7.53 -24.96
C LYS A 358 -12.03 -6.38 -25.17
N VAL A 359 -10.81 -6.69 -25.58
CA VAL A 359 -9.81 -5.68 -25.96
C VAL A 359 -10.29 -4.86 -27.14
N GLU A 360 -10.84 -5.49 -28.18
CA GLU A 360 -11.39 -4.79 -29.35
C GLU A 360 -12.61 -3.93 -28.98
N GLU A 361 -13.53 -4.44 -28.14
CA GLU A 361 -14.71 -3.71 -27.69
C GLU A 361 -14.36 -2.38 -27.00
N ARG A 362 -13.23 -2.33 -26.28
CA ARG A 362 -12.75 -1.11 -25.61
C ARG A 362 -12.12 -0.10 -26.56
N ALA A 363 -11.66 -0.53 -27.73
CA ALA A 363 -11.03 0.35 -28.70
C ALA A 363 -12.06 1.25 -29.40
N LYS A 364 -11.78 2.55 -29.46
CA LYS A 364 -12.65 3.52 -30.14
C LYS A 364 -12.42 3.54 -31.63
N PHE A 365 -11.22 3.15 -32.06
CA PHE A 365 -10.74 3.18 -33.44
C PHE A 365 -11.34 4.36 -34.22
N SER A 366 -10.64 5.47 -34.35
CA SER A 366 -11.08 6.57 -35.19
C SER A 366 -11.54 6.02 -36.55
N PRO A 367 -12.69 6.50 -37.14
CA PRO A 367 -13.07 6.11 -38.46
C PRO A 367 -11.90 6.39 -39.40
N SER A 368 -11.44 5.36 -40.13
CA SER A 368 -10.41 5.53 -41.16
C SER A 368 -10.80 6.75 -41.99
N PRO A 369 -9.88 7.71 -42.21
CA PRO A 369 -10.16 8.75 -43.20
C PRO A 369 -10.49 8.03 -44.48
N GLY A 370 -11.75 8.16 -44.96
CA GLY A 370 -12.22 7.52 -46.16
C GLY A 370 -11.29 7.92 -47.30
N PHE A 371 -10.74 6.91 -47.98
CA PHE A 371 -10.08 7.06 -49.26
C PHE A 371 -11.09 7.53 -50.32
#